data_471ce2c38531e5cab5f402385370064c
#
_entry.id   471ce2c38531e5cab5f402385370064c
#
_cell.length_a   1.000
_cell.length_b   1.000
_cell.length_c   1.000
_cell.angle_alpha   90.00
_cell.angle_beta   90.00
_cell.angle_gamma   90.00
#
_symmetry.space_group_name_H-M   'P 1'
#
loop_
_entity.id
_entity.type
_entity.pdbx_description
1 polymer ?
#
loop_
_entity_poly.entity_id
_entity_poly.type
_entity_poly.pdbx_seq_one_letter_code
_entity_poly.pdbx_strand_id
1 'polypeptide(L)'
;NLFLGILSAIIAVVCACLGALLHRKTEYIKIMEGQLSEKRYSAYAKLYDFFYELLKNTKDKNNSNNDKMKNKLIDAKKELIMYGTDDVIYALNDYLTSLTTDGIGSQLNKFLNVMLLIRKDMCGETKISRDDIMLNIIQDKEELQKLKNLTC
;
A
#
# COMPACT_ATOMS: atom_id res chain seq x y z
N ASN A 1 48.11 -28.80 -26.51
CA ASN A 1 47.86 -27.52 -25.76
C ASN A 1 47.04 -26.48 -26.53
N LEU A 2 47.08 -26.48 -27.88
CA LEU A 2 46.25 -25.54 -28.71
C LEU A 2 44.74 -25.77 -28.52
N PHE A 3 44.30 -27.02 -28.44
CA PHE A 3 42.91 -27.39 -28.25
C PHE A 3 42.34 -26.92 -26.93
N LEU A 4 43.09 -27.01 -25.84
CA LEU A 4 42.71 -26.50 -24.53
C LEU A 4 42.58 -24.97 -24.52
N GLY A 5 43.45 -24.25 -25.23
CA GLY A 5 43.37 -22.80 -25.38
C GLY A 5 42.12 -22.34 -26.13
N ILE A 6 41.77 -23.03 -27.21
CA ILE A 6 40.55 -22.71 -27.98
C ILE A 6 39.30 -23.00 -27.15
N LEU A 7 39.25 -24.11 -26.42
CA LEU A 7 38.12 -24.48 -25.57
C LEU A 7 37.90 -23.44 -24.44
N SER A 8 38.99 -22.99 -23.80
CA SER A 8 38.90 -21.98 -22.75
C SER A 8 38.40 -20.63 -23.29
N ALA A 9 38.84 -20.24 -24.48
CA ALA A 9 38.36 -19.01 -25.12
C ALA A 9 36.87 -19.05 -25.44
N ILE A 10 36.37 -20.20 -25.96
CA ILE A 10 34.93 -20.37 -26.24
C ILE A 10 34.11 -20.28 -24.93
N ILE A 11 34.56 -20.96 -23.87
CA ILE A 11 33.88 -20.90 -22.57
C ILE A 11 33.84 -19.46 -22.04
N ALA A 12 34.95 -18.71 -22.12
CA ALA A 12 35.01 -17.32 -21.68
C ALA A 12 34.01 -16.44 -22.45
N VAL A 13 33.90 -16.58 -23.77
CA VAL A 13 32.93 -15.82 -24.57
C VAL A 13 31.49 -16.18 -24.20
N VAL A 14 31.19 -17.46 -24.03
CA VAL A 14 29.83 -17.88 -23.60
C VAL A 14 29.48 -17.33 -22.22
N CYS A 15 30.40 -17.40 -21.27
CA CYS A 15 30.17 -16.81 -19.92
C CYS A 15 29.97 -15.30 -19.97
N ALA A 16 30.75 -14.58 -20.80
CA ALA A 16 30.56 -13.15 -20.99
C ALA A 16 29.21 -12.78 -21.58
N CYS A 17 28.77 -13.53 -22.61
CA CYS A 17 27.44 -13.34 -23.22
C CYS A 17 26.32 -13.63 -22.26
N LEU A 18 26.38 -14.72 -21.50
CA LEU A 18 25.39 -15.06 -20.48
C LEU A 18 25.35 -14.02 -19.35
N GLY A 19 26.51 -13.56 -18.88
CA GLY A 19 26.61 -12.50 -17.89
C GLY A 19 25.96 -11.19 -18.36
N ALA A 20 26.21 -10.79 -19.61
CA ALA A 20 25.61 -9.57 -20.18
C ALA A 20 24.07 -9.68 -20.32
N LEU A 21 23.58 -10.86 -20.73
CA LEU A 21 22.12 -11.08 -20.83
C LEU A 21 21.44 -11.07 -19.46
N LEU A 22 22.04 -11.71 -18.46
CA LEU A 22 21.51 -11.71 -17.09
C LEU A 22 21.52 -10.30 -16.50
N HIS A 23 22.60 -9.54 -16.72
CA HIS A 23 22.71 -8.16 -16.24
C HIS A 23 21.62 -7.27 -16.84
N ARG A 24 21.42 -7.31 -18.16
CA ARG A 24 20.34 -6.57 -18.83
C ARG A 24 18.96 -6.94 -18.29
N LYS A 25 18.70 -8.22 -18.06
CA LYS A 25 17.42 -8.68 -17.51
C LYS A 25 17.19 -8.17 -16.08
N THR A 26 18.23 -8.19 -15.26
CA THR A 26 18.17 -7.68 -13.88
C THR A 26 17.94 -6.16 -13.84
N GLU A 27 18.61 -5.39 -14.69
CA GLU A 27 18.40 -3.95 -14.79
C GLU A 27 16.98 -3.62 -15.25
N TYR A 28 16.46 -4.32 -16.27
CA TYR A 28 15.10 -4.14 -16.74
C TYR A 28 14.08 -4.40 -15.60
N ILE A 29 14.26 -5.50 -14.87
CA ILE A 29 13.39 -5.83 -13.72
C ILE A 29 13.43 -4.71 -12.66
N LYS A 30 14.62 -4.23 -12.29
CA LYS A 30 14.77 -3.13 -11.31
C LYS A 30 14.07 -1.85 -11.74
N ILE A 31 14.15 -1.49 -13.03
CA ILE A 31 13.48 -0.30 -13.56
C ILE A 31 11.96 -0.48 -13.49
N MET A 32 11.46 -1.64 -13.88
CA MET A 32 10.02 -1.96 -13.84
C MET A 32 9.49 -1.97 -12.40
N GLU A 33 10.21 -2.59 -11.46
CA GLU A 33 9.86 -2.61 -10.05
C GLU A 33 9.88 -1.21 -9.44
N GLY A 34 10.86 -0.36 -9.80
CA GLY A 34 10.93 1.03 -9.38
C GLY A 34 9.73 1.84 -9.85
N GLN A 35 9.36 1.73 -11.13
CA GLN A 35 8.19 2.41 -11.68
C GLN A 35 6.88 1.91 -11.06
N LEU A 36 6.74 0.61 -10.84
CA LEU A 36 5.57 0.03 -10.18
C LEU A 36 5.47 0.51 -8.73
N SER A 37 6.58 0.56 -8.00
CA SER A 37 6.63 1.06 -6.63
C SER A 37 6.21 2.53 -6.53
N GLU A 38 6.66 3.38 -7.45
CA GLU A 38 6.25 4.78 -7.51
C GLU A 38 4.74 4.94 -7.75
N LYS A 39 4.20 4.17 -8.70
CA LYS A 39 2.75 4.16 -8.98
C LYS A 39 1.94 3.64 -7.81
N ARG A 40 2.42 2.60 -7.15
CA ARG A 40 1.82 2.04 -5.93
C ARG A 40 1.81 3.06 -4.80
N TYR A 41 2.93 3.74 -4.59
CA TYR A 41 3.00 4.83 -3.60
C TYR A 41 1.98 5.92 -3.89
N SER A 42 1.86 6.37 -5.15
CA SER A 42 0.86 7.36 -5.56
C SER A 42 -0.57 6.90 -5.26
N ALA A 43 -0.91 5.64 -5.57
CA ALA A 43 -2.22 5.07 -5.28
C ALA A 43 -2.53 5.06 -3.77
N TYR A 44 -1.57 4.66 -2.95
CA TYR A 44 -1.71 4.66 -1.50
C TYR A 44 -1.80 6.07 -0.91
N ALA A 45 -1.01 7.02 -1.41
CA ALA A 45 -1.09 8.41 -0.98
C ALA A 45 -2.49 8.99 -1.21
N LYS A 46 -3.11 8.75 -2.37
CA LYS A 46 -4.49 9.18 -2.66
C LYS A 46 -5.51 8.55 -1.72
N LEU A 47 -5.31 7.28 -1.36
CA LEU A 47 -6.18 6.61 -0.39
C LEU A 47 -6.03 7.21 1.01
N TYR A 48 -4.80 7.53 1.43
CA TYR A 48 -4.53 8.24 2.67
C TYR A 48 -5.19 9.62 2.69
N ASP A 49 -5.03 10.41 1.64
CA ASP A 49 -5.65 11.73 1.50
C ASP A 49 -7.17 11.67 1.61
N PHE A 50 -7.78 10.66 0.98
CA PHE A 50 -9.21 10.40 1.12
C PHE A 50 -9.60 10.13 2.58
N PHE A 51 -8.88 9.26 3.29
CA PHE A 51 -9.17 8.93 4.68
C PHE A 51 -8.99 10.12 5.63
N TYR A 52 -7.92 10.91 5.47
CA TYR A 52 -7.71 12.10 6.28
C TYR A 52 -8.80 13.15 6.04
N GLU A 53 -9.25 13.32 4.81
CA GLU A 53 -10.36 14.24 4.50
C GLU A 53 -11.69 13.73 5.06
N LEU A 54 -11.93 12.42 5.04
CA LEU A 54 -13.08 11.80 5.69
C LEU A 54 -13.10 12.10 7.19
N LEU A 55 -11.98 11.90 7.88
CA LEU A 55 -11.85 12.19 9.31
C LEU A 55 -12.02 13.69 9.64
N LYS A 56 -11.52 14.58 8.78
CA LYS A 56 -11.69 16.02 8.93
C LYS A 56 -13.15 16.43 8.76
N ASN A 57 -13.84 15.92 7.75
CA ASN A 57 -15.24 16.27 7.44
C ASN A 57 -16.23 15.74 8.49
N THR A 58 -15.89 14.65 9.21
CA THR A 58 -16.71 14.19 10.35
C THR A 58 -16.71 15.17 11.52
N LYS A 59 -15.67 15.99 11.66
CA LYS A 59 -15.62 17.07 12.66
C LYS A 59 -16.38 18.33 12.22
N ASP A 60 -16.40 18.62 10.92
CA ASP A 60 -17.08 19.77 10.33
C ASP A 60 -18.38 19.30 9.69
N LYS A 61 -19.53 19.49 10.32
CA LYS A 61 -20.88 19.08 9.87
C LYS A 61 -21.34 19.70 8.53
N ASN A 62 -20.45 19.99 7.59
CA ASN A 62 -20.78 20.62 6.30
C ASN A 62 -21.01 19.56 5.22
N ASN A 63 -22.28 19.35 4.88
CA ASN A 63 -22.77 18.39 3.87
C ASN A 63 -22.40 18.73 2.42
N SER A 64 -21.68 19.82 2.13
CA SER A 64 -21.45 20.28 0.75
C SER A 64 -20.33 19.53 -0.01
N ASN A 65 -19.68 18.55 0.59
CA ASN A 65 -18.46 17.92 0.04
C ASN A 65 -18.62 16.45 -0.39
N ASN A 66 -19.84 15.90 -0.35
CA ASN A 66 -20.07 14.47 -0.61
C ASN A 66 -19.67 14.02 -2.01
N ASP A 67 -19.95 14.80 -3.04
CA ASP A 67 -19.60 14.42 -4.42
C ASP A 67 -18.11 14.50 -4.69
N LYS A 68 -17.43 15.49 -4.12
CA LYS A 68 -15.98 15.60 -4.20
C LYS A 68 -15.28 14.44 -3.48
N MET A 69 -15.78 14.02 -2.33
CA MET A 69 -15.27 12.86 -1.61
C MET A 69 -15.50 11.55 -2.35
N LYS A 70 -16.70 11.36 -2.95
CA LYS A 70 -16.98 10.19 -3.79
C LYS A 70 -16.00 10.11 -4.96
N ASN A 71 -15.75 11.22 -5.66
CA ASN A 71 -14.82 11.25 -6.79
C ASN A 71 -13.39 10.90 -6.34
N LYS A 72 -12.92 11.43 -5.21
CA LYS A 72 -11.60 11.07 -4.65
C LYS A 72 -11.49 9.58 -4.32
N LEU A 73 -12.54 8.99 -3.73
CA LEU A 73 -12.57 7.55 -3.47
C LEU A 73 -12.52 6.74 -4.76
N ILE A 74 -13.27 7.15 -5.79
CA ILE A 74 -13.29 6.47 -7.10
C ILE A 74 -11.90 6.52 -7.72
N ASP A 75 -11.25 7.68 -7.72
CA ASP A 75 -9.89 7.85 -8.27
C ASP A 75 -8.85 7.02 -7.49
N ALA A 76 -8.91 7.03 -6.16
CA ALA A 76 -8.05 6.20 -5.33
C ALA A 76 -8.27 4.71 -5.60
N LYS A 77 -9.52 4.24 -5.68
CA LYS A 77 -9.85 2.84 -6.01
C LYS A 77 -9.36 2.42 -7.39
N LYS A 78 -9.50 3.30 -8.39
CA LYS A 78 -9.03 3.03 -9.75
C LYS A 78 -7.52 2.76 -9.79
N GLU A 79 -6.74 3.62 -9.15
CA GLU A 79 -5.29 3.42 -9.11
C GLU A 79 -4.90 2.24 -8.23
N LEU A 80 -5.62 2.02 -7.13
CA LEU A 80 -5.38 0.87 -6.26
C LEU A 80 -5.59 -0.46 -6.97
N ILE A 81 -6.63 -0.59 -7.79
CA ILE A 81 -6.89 -1.78 -8.60
C ILE A 81 -5.76 -2.02 -9.62
N MET A 82 -5.14 -0.95 -10.14
CA MET A 82 -4.06 -1.06 -11.12
C MET A 82 -2.70 -1.39 -10.50
N TYR A 83 -2.41 -0.89 -9.30
CA TYR A 83 -1.06 -0.88 -8.76
C TYR A 83 -0.94 -1.41 -7.33
N GLY A 84 -2.05 -1.51 -6.57
CA GLY A 84 -2.07 -2.01 -5.21
C GLY A 84 -1.85 -3.52 -5.13
N THR A 85 -1.48 -4.01 -3.95
CA THR A 85 -1.44 -5.44 -3.67
C THR A 85 -2.83 -5.98 -3.37
N ASP A 86 -3.03 -7.27 -3.63
CA ASP A 86 -4.30 -7.97 -3.38
C ASP A 86 -4.76 -7.81 -1.93
N ASP A 87 -3.84 -7.92 -0.97
CA ASP A 87 -4.14 -7.79 0.46
C ASP A 87 -4.75 -6.43 0.81
N VAL A 88 -4.21 -5.35 0.23
CA VAL A 88 -4.74 -3.99 0.45
C VAL A 88 -6.08 -3.81 -0.23
N ILE A 89 -6.27 -4.36 -1.43
CA ILE A 89 -7.54 -4.30 -2.17
C ILE A 89 -8.64 -5.04 -1.39
N TYR A 90 -8.37 -6.26 -0.92
CA TYR A 90 -9.33 -7.04 -0.14
C TYR A 90 -9.67 -6.36 1.18
N ALA A 91 -8.68 -5.84 1.90
CA ALA A 91 -8.91 -5.13 3.14
C ALA A 91 -9.74 -3.85 2.95
N LEU A 92 -9.49 -3.10 1.87
CA LEU A 92 -10.31 -1.92 1.53
C LEU A 92 -11.75 -2.31 1.22
N ASN A 93 -11.97 -3.36 0.43
CA ASN A 93 -13.31 -3.85 0.12
C ASN A 93 -14.06 -4.31 1.38
N ASP A 94 -13.37 -5.02 2.29
CA ASP A 94 -13.94 -5.44 3.58
C ASP A 94 -14.30 -4.22 4.44
N TYR A 95 -13.42 -3.21 4.53
CA TYR A 95 -13.74 -1.96 5.21
C TYR A 95 -14.97 -1.26 4.62
N LEU A 96 -15.02 -1.06 3.30
CA LEU A 96 -16.13 -0.38 2.63
C LEU A 96 -17.47 -1.12 2.81
N THR A 97 -17.44 -2.45 2.79
CA THR A 97 -18.63 -3.28 3.07
C THR A 97 -19.09 -3.10 4.51
N SER A 98 -18.16 -3.02 5.47
CA SER A 98 -18.48 -2.87 6.89
C SER A 98 -19.19 -1.54 7.22
N LEU A 99 -19.02 -0.52 6.40
CA LEU A 99 -19.69 0.78 6.59
C LEU A 99 -21.23 0.68 6.55
N THR A 100 -21.77 -0.37 5.95
CA THR A 100 -23.22 -0.61 5.85
C THR A 100 -23.73 -1.73 6.77
N THR A 101 -22.83 -2.60 7.26
CA THR A 101 -23.20 -3.83 7.97
C THR A 101 -22.77 -3.87 9.42
N ASP A 102 -21.64 -3.23 9.76
CA ASP A 102 -20.96 -3.44 11.03
C ASP A 102 -21.11 -2.24 11.98
N GLY A 103 -20.87 -2.49 13.27
CA GLY A 103 -20.76 -1.44 14.28
C GLY A 103 -19.45 -0.63 14.15
N ILE A 104 -19.42 0.56 14.75
CA ILE A 104 -18.31 1.54 14.67
C ILE A 104 -16.96 0.90 15.05
N GLY A 105 -16.92 0.04 16.06
CA GLY A 105 -15.68 -0.63 16.48
C GLY A 105 -15.10 -1.55 15.41
N SER A 106 -15.96 -2.35 14.75
CA SER A 106 -15.55 -3.22 13.64
C SER A 106 -15.06 -2.40 12.44
N GLN A 107 -15.77 -1.35 12.08
CA GLN A 107 -15.38 -0.43 11.00
C GLN A 107 -14.00 0.20 11.27
N LEU A 108 -13.76 0.66 12.50
CA LEU A 108 -12.47 1.24 12.89
C LEU A 108 -11.34 0.20 12.80
N ASN A 109 -11.57 -1.02 13.29
CA ASN A 109 -10.58 -2.11 13.20
C ASN A 109 -10.22 -2.44 11.74
N LYS A 110 -11.20 -2.49 10.86
CA LYS A 110 -10.99 -2.75 9.43
C LYS A 110 -10.24 -1.59 8.75
N PHE A 111 -10.59 -0.36 9.08
CA PHE A 111 -9.86 0.83 8.64
C PHE A 111 -8.38 0.78 9.04
N LEU A 112 -8.09 0.52 10.33
CA LEU A 112 -6.73 0.42 10.84
C LEU A 112 -5.96 -0.75 10.18
N ASN A 113 -6.66 -1.83 9.81
CA ASN A 113 -6.08 -2.94 9.08
C ASN A 113 -5.63 -2.54 7.66
N VAL A 114 -6.43 -1.76 6.94
CA VAL A 114 -6.04 -1.21 5.63
C VAL A 114 -4.76 -0.39 5.75
N MET A 115 -4.69 0.51 6.74
CA MET A 115 -3.53 1.36 6.98
C MET A 115 -2.27 0.55 7.30
N LEU A 116 -2.41 -0.50 8.13
CA LEU A 116 -1.30 -1.38 8.49
C LEU A 116 -0.79 -2.17 7.29
N LEU A 117 -1.69 -2.67 6.43
CA LEU A 117 -1.33 -3.42 5.23
C LEU A 117 -0.62 -2.53 4.21
N ILE A 118 -1.09 -1.32 3.98
CA ILE A 118 -0.40 -0.33 3.14
C ILE A 118 1.03 -0.11 3.66
N ARG A 119 1.18 0.09 4.97
CA ARG A 119 2.50 0.28 5.57
C ARG A 119 3.41 -0.94 5.39
N LYS A 120 2.88 -2.15 5.58
CA LYS A 120 3.64 -3.39 5.36
C LYS A 120 4.08 -3.54 3.91
N ASP A 121 3.22 -3.21 2.96
CA ASP A 121 3.56 -3.29 1.55
C ASP A 121 4.66 -2.29 1.15
N MET A 122 4.59 -1.07 1.68
CA MET A 122 5.55 0.00 1.36
C MET A 122 6.89 -0.12 2.09
N CYS A 123 6.88 -0.59 3.33
CA CYS A 123 8.05 -0.58 4.21
C CYS A 123 8.61 -1.98 4.49
N GLY A 124 7.94 -3.05 4.03
CA GLY A 124 8.24 -4.42 4.41
C GLY A 124 7.75 -4.73 5.83
N GLU A 125 8.55 -5.44 6.62
CA GLU A 125 8.21 -5.73 8.00
C GLU A 125 8.11 -4.45 8.83
N THR A 126 7.04 -4.32 9.59
CA THR A 126 6.81 -3.17 10.49
C THR A 126 6.51 -3.66 11.90
N LYS A 127 7.09 -2.98 12.89
CA LYS A 127 6.80 -3.19 14.32
C LYS A 127 5.61 -2.37 14.81
N ILE A 128 5.09 -1.45 13.95
CA ILE A 128 3.96 -0.60 14.29
C ILE A 128 2.69 -1.44 14.33
N SER A 129 1.94 -1.29 15.42
CA SER A 129 0.65 -1.92 15.65
C SER A 129 -0.51 -1.04 15.15
N ARG A 130 -1.73 -1.59 15.14
CA ARG A 130 -2.95 -0.79 14.90
C ARG A 130 -3.14 0.31 15.94
N ASP A 131 -2.80 0.03 17.19
CA ASP A 131 -2.86 0.99 18.28
C ASP A 131 -1.94 2.19 18.04
N ASP A 132 -0.74 1.95 17.52
CA ASP A 132 0.19 3.03 17.19
C ASP A 132 -0.33 3.91 16.04
N ILE A 133 -0.98 3.30 15.05
CA ILE A 133 -1.63 4.04 13.96
C ILE A 133 -2.78 4.87 14.51
N MET A 134 -3.61 4.28 15.38
CA MET A 134 -4.73 4.96 16.01
C MET A 134 -4.27 6.14 16.85
N LEU A 135 -3.19 5.99 17.64
CA LEU A 135 -2.57 7.07 18.42
C LEU A 135 -2.07 8.24 17.55
N ASN A 136 -1.61 7.94 16.35
CA ASN A 136 -1.16 8.98 15.41
C ASN A 136 -2.33 9.79 14.83
N ILE A 137 -3.48 9.14 14.62
CA ILE A 137 -4.68 9.78 14.04
C ILE A 137 -5.45 10.57 15.11
N ILE A 138 -5.55 10.02 16.33
CA ILE A 138 -6.34 10.57 17.43
C ILE A 138 -5.38 11.07 18.49
N GLN A 139 -5.23 12.40 18.57
CA GLN A 139 -4.34 13.03 19.54
C GLN A 139 -4.95 13.15 20.95
N ASP A 140 -6.27 13.03 21.06
CA ASP A 140 -6.99 13.12 22.33
C ASP A 140 -7.01 11.74 23.03
N LYS A 141 -6.39 11.69 24.22
CA LYS A 141 -6.31 10.46 25.02
C LYS A 141 -7.65 9.95 25.53
N GLU A 142 -8.60 10.86 25.83
CA GLU A 142 -9.93 10.48 26.29
C GLU A 142 -10.77 9.88 25.16
N GLU A 143 -10.69 10.47 23.97
CA GLU A 143 -11.35 9.96 22.76
C GLU A 143 -10.78 8.59 22.36
N LEU A 144 -9.46 8.44 22.47
CA LEU A 144 -8.77 7.17 22.23
C LEU A 144 -9.26 6.07 23.17
N GLN A 145 -9.40 6.35 24.46
CA GLN A 145 -9.87 5.36 25.45
C GLN A 145 -11.32 4.93 25.17
N LYS A 146 -12.19 5.87 24.78
CA LYS A 146 -13.56 5.56 24.37
C LYS A 146 -13.61 4.66 23.14
N LEU A 147 -12.77 4.92 22.14
CA LEU A 147 -12.69 4.14 20.92
C LEU A 147 -12.09 2.75 21.17
N LYS A 148 -11.08 2.61 22.02
CA LYS A 148 -10.55 1.31 22.45
C LYS A 148 -11.60 0.41 23.07
N ASN A 149 -12.46 0.97 23.91
CA ASN A 149 -13.55 0.23 24.54
C ASN A 149 -14.63 -0.22 23.54
N LEU A 150 -14.69 0.38 22.35
CA LEU A 150 -15.60 -0.03 21.27
C LEU A 150 -14.98 -1.11 20.35
N THR A 151 -13.67 -1.31 20.42
CA THR A 151 -12.94 -2.27 19.58
C THR A 151 -12.63 -3.61 20.27
N CYS A 152 -12.86 -3.70 21.57
CA CYS A 152 -12.85 -4.94 22.35
C CYS A 152 -14.23 -5.59 22.36
#